data_9f413ca15e21923879b94128b9322317
#
_entry.id   9f413ca15e21923879b94128b9322317
#
_cell.length_a   1.000
_cell.length_b   1.000
_cell.length_c   1.000
_cell.angle_alpha   90.00
_cell.angle_beta   90.00
_cell.angle_gamma   90.00
#
_symmetry.space_group_name_H-M   'P 1'
#
loop_
_entity.id
_entity.type
_entity.pdbx_description
1 polymer ?
#
loop_
_entity_poly.entity_id
_entity_poly.type
_entity_poly.pdbx_seq_one_letter_code
_entity_poly.pdbx_strand_id
1 'polypeptide(L)'
;ANDSEYGLGGAVWTLNINRALRVAKAVETGRMWVNCYNRLPAGAPFGGYKTSGIGRENHKMMLAAYTQVKNIYISTREEREGMY
;
A
#
# COMPACT_ATOMS: atom_id res chain seq x y z
N ALA A 1 -0.45 -12.28 -18.00
CA ALA A 1 -1.13 -11.72 -16.82
C ALA A 1 -1.06 -10.18 -16.82
N ASN A 2 0.03 -9.59 -17.29
CA ASN A 2 0.20 -8.13 -17.27
C ASN A 2 -0.47 -7.40 -18.44
N ASP A 3 -1.09 -8.12 -19.35
CA ASP A 3 -1.72 -7.56 -20.55
C ASP A 3 -3.11 -6.96 -20.27
N SER A 4 -3.53 -6.88 -19.03
CA SER A 4 -4.77 -6.26 -18.62
C SER A 4 -4.53 -4.82 -18.16
N GLU A 5 -5.55 -3.96 -18.32
CA GLU A 5 -5.53 -2.63 -17.71
C GLU A 5 -5.73 -2.68 -16.19
N TYR A 6 -6.12 -3.82 -15.64
CA TYR A 6 -6.37 -4.01 -14.22
C TYR A 6 -5.18 -4.67 -13.53
N GLY A 7 -5.09 -4.48 -12.23
CA GLY A 7 -4.02 -5.05 -11.42
C GLY A 7 -4.37 -5.05 -9.94
N LEU A 8 -5.52 -5.63 -9.56
CA LEU A 8 -5.95 -5.69 -8.17
C LEU A 8 -5.23 -6.80 -7.41
N GLY A 9 -5.41 -8.02 -7.83
CA GLY A 9 -4.83 -9.17 -7.18
C GLY A 9 -4.48 -10.28 -8.15
N GLY A 10 -3.54 -11.10 -7.77
CA GLY A 10 -3.11 -12.27 -8.53
C GLY A 10 -2.62 -13.37 -7.61
N ALA A 11 -2.44 -14.55 -8.15
CA ALA A 11 -1.96 -15.67 -7.38
C ALA A 11 -1.08 -16.58 -8.23
N VAL A 12 -0.17 -17.29 -7.58
CA VAL A 12 0.68 -18.28 -8.19
C VAL A 12 0.76 -19.51 -7.30
N TRP A 13 0.70 -20.69 -7.91
CA TRP A 13 0.86 -21.97 -7.22
C TRP A 13 2.11 -22.65 -7.69
N THR A 14 3.07 -22.85 -6.81
CA THR A 14 4.30 -23.55 -7.12
C THR A 14 5.01 -23.96 -5.81
N LEU A 15 5.72 -25.06 -5.84
CA LEU A 15 6.58 -25.48 -4.73
C LEU A 15 8.00 -24.91 -4.84
N ASN A 16 8.32 -24.25 -5.96
CA ASN A 16 9.63 -23.65 -6.18
C ASN A 16 9.60 -22.20 -5.68
N ILE A 17 10.30 -21.91 -4.60
CA ILE A 17 10.30 -20.60 -3.98
C ILE A 17 10.88 -19.50 -4.90
N ASN A 18 11.89 -19.82 -5.69
CA ASN A 18 12.47 -18.85 -6.61
C ASN A 18 11.47 -18.44 -7.70
N ARG A 19 10.70 -19.40 -8.20
CA ARG A 19 9.64 -19.14 -9.17
C ARG A 19 8.52 -18.33 -8.54
N ALA A 20 8.13 -18.67 -7.32
CA ALA A 20 7.08 -17.95 -6.60
C ALA A 20 7.44 -16.46 -6.45
N LEU A 21 8.64 -16.16 -5.99
CA LEU A 21 9.10 -14.79 -5.81
C LEU A 21 9.24 -14.04 -7.13
N ARG A 22 9.79 -14.70 -8.16
CA ARG A 22 9.95 -14.10 -9.48
C ARG A 22 8.60 -13.70 -10.08
N VAL A 23 7.64 -14.60 -10.05
CA VAL A 23 6.30 -14.35 -10.60
C VAL A 23 5.56 -13.30 -9.76
N ALA A 24 5.64 -13.40 -8.43
CA ALA A 24 4.96 -12.46 -7.55
C ALA A 24 5.47 -11.02 -7.76
N LYS A 25 6.76 -10.84 -8.03
CA LYS A 25 7.33 -9.52 -8.30
C LYS A 25 7.03 -9.01 -9.71
N ALA A 26 6.87 -9.91 -10.66
CA ALA A 26 6.68 -9.54 -12.07
C ALA A 26 5.23 -9.22 -12.43
N VAL A 27 4.27 -9.81 -11.74
CA VAL A 27 2.84 -9.55 -11.99
C VAL A 27 2.45 -8.19 -11.41
N GLU A 28 1.88 -7.36 -12.25
CA GLU A 28 1.55 -5.96 -11.93
C GLU A 28 0.21 -5.88 -11.19
N THR A 29 0.20 -6.31 -9.93
CA THR A 29 -0.95 -6.25 -9.05
C THR A 29 -0.55 -5.71 -7.68
N GLY A 30 -1.50 -5.10 -6.99
CA GLY A 30 -1.26 -4.58 -5.65
C GLY A 30 -1.15 -5.67 -4.59
N ARG A 31 -1.66 -6.85 -4.87
CA ARG A 31 -1.59 -8.00 -3.98
C ARG A 31 -1.26 -9.26 -4.78
N MET A 32 -0.34 -10.04 -4.27
CA MET A 32 -0.06 -11.38 -4.81
C MET A 32 -0.16 -12.43 -3.71
N TRP A 33 -0.79 -13.53 -4.04
CA TRP A 33 -0.85 -14.70 -3.18
C TRP A 33 0.02 -15.83 -3.74
N VAL A 34 0.67 -16.55 -2.86
CA VAL A 34 1.45 -17.74 -3.22
C VAL A 34 0.83 -18.94 -2.53
N ASN A 35 0.44 -19.94 -3.30
CA ASN A 35 -0.18 -21.19 -2.84
C ASN A 35 -1.44 -21.00 -1.97
N CYS A 36 -2.10 -19.85 -2.12
CA CYS A 36 -3.38 -19.56 -1.48
C CYS A 36 -4.09 -18.48 -2.28
N TYR A 37 -5.31 -18.17 -1.89
CA TYR A 37 -6.06 -17.08 -2.49
C TYR A 37 -7.03 -16.47 -1.49
N ASN A 38 -7.28 -15.19 -1.64
CA ASN A 38 -8.28 -14.44 -0.87
C ASN A 38 -7.99 -14.37 0.64
N ARG A 39 -6.72 -14.42 1.02
CA ARG A 39 -6.28 -14.19 2.40
C ARG A 39 -5.92 -12.71 2.56
N LEU A 40 -6.65 -12.00 3.41
CA LEU A 40 -6.52 -10.55 3.60
C LEU A 40 -6.28 -10.21 5.07
N PRO A 41 -5.06 -10.43 5.58
CA PRO A 41 -4.76 -10.04 6.95
C PRO A 41 -4.81 -8.52 7.13
N ALA A 42 -5.39 -8.06 8.24
CA ALA A 42 -5.61 -6.64 8.50
C ALA A 42 -4.30 -5.83 8.56
N GLY A 43 -3.20 -6.47 8.93
CA GLY A 43 -1.89 -5.82 9.01
C GLY A 43 -1.18 -5.65 7.67
N ALA A 44 -1.76 -6.10 6.57
CA ALA A 44 -1.16 -6.01 5.24
C ALA A 44 -1.99 -5.08 4.35
N PRO A 45 -1.35 -4.17 3.60
CA PRO A 45 -2.08 -3.27 2.72
C PRO A 45 -2.73 -4.01 1.56
N PHE A 46 -3.91 -3.56 1.16
CA PHE A 46 -4.67 -4.09 0.03
C PHE A 46 -5.08 -2.95 -0.89
N GLY A 47 -4.84 -3.10 -2.16
CA GLY A 47 -5.22 -2.13 -3.16
C GLY A 47 -4.67 -2.50 -4.52
N GLY A 48 -5.07 -1.76 -5.54
CA GLY A 48 -4.77 -2.09 -6.92
C GLY A 48 -3.60 -1.33 -7.52
N TYR A 49 -3.15 -1.87 -8.63
CA TYR A 49 -2.32 -1.17 -9.61
C TYR A 49 -3.19 -0.81 -10.82
N LYS A 50 -2.69 0.07 -11.65
CA LYS A 50 -3.34 0.46 -12.91
C LYS A 50 -4.77 0.96 -12.66
N THR A 51 -5.72 0.60 -13.53
CA THR A 51 -7.11 1.06 -13.41
C THR A 51 -7.90 0.37 -12.30
N SER A 52 -7.32 -0.63 -11.64
CA SER A 52 -7.94 -1.20 -10.42
C SER A 52 -7.99 -0.19 -9.27
N GLY A 53 -7.29 0.92 -9.38
CA GLY A 53 -7.43 2.03 -8.46
C GLY A 53 -6.13 2.43 -7.80
N ILE A 54 -6.22 3.51 -7.04
CA ILE A 54 -5.13 4.05 -6.24
C ILE A 54 -5.47 3.91 -4.75
N GLY A 55 -4.46 4.05 -3.91
CA GLY A 55 -4.65 3.94 -2.47
C GLY A 55 -4.57 2.51 -1.98
N ARG A 56 -4.63 2.37 -0.68
CA ARG A 56 -4.56 1.06 -0.01
C ARG A 56 -5.52 1.04 1.16
N GLU A 57 -6.14 -0.13 1.34
CA GLU A 57 -6.92 -0.45 2.53
C GLU A 57 -6.10 -1.31 3.47
N ASN A 58 -6.61 -1.50 4.67
CA ASN A 58 -5.91 -2.22 5.74
C ASN A 58 -4.57 -1.55 6.06
N HIS A 59 -3.81 -2.14 6.98
CA HIS A 59 -2.54 -1.56 7.39
C HIS A 59 -2.72 -0.11 7.89
N LYS A 60 -1.69 0.44 8.51
CA LYS A 60 -1.69 1.84 8.96
C LYS A 60 -1.80 2.85 7.81
N MET A 61 -1.60 2.43 6.57
CA MET A 61 -1.74 3.28 5.40
C MET A 61 -3.17 3.81 5.22
N MET A 62 -4.17 3.06 5.71
CA MET A 62 -5.55 3.53 5.70
C MET A 62 -5.73 4.78 6.56
N LEU A 63 -5.05 4.87 7.69
CA LEU A 63 -5.12 6.04 8.56
C LEU A 63 -4.65 7.30 7.82
N ALA A 64 -3.58 7.18 7.05
CA ALA A 64 -3.08 8.30 6.26
C ALA A 64 -4.09 8.75 5.20
N ALA A 65 -4.85 7.82 4.62
CA ALA A 65 -5.85 8.14 3.59
C ALA A 65 -7.07 8.87 4.15
N TYR A 66 -7.42 8.63 5.42
CA TYR A 66 -8.60 9.24 6.05
C TYR A 66 -8.27 10.39 7.00
N THR A 67 -7.02 10.80 7.06
CA THR A 67 -6.56 11.88 7.93
C THR A 67 -5.72 12.86 7.13
N GLN A 68 -5.52 14.03 7.70
CA GLN A 68 -4.62 15.03 7.14
C GLN A 68 -3.59 15.41 8.19
N VAL A 69 -2.35 15.58 7.75
CA VAL A 69 -1.27 15.99 8.63
C VAL A 69 -1.38 17.50 8.88
N LYS A 70 -1.28 17.89 10.14
CA LYS A 70 -1.21 19.28 10.54
C LYS A 70 0.02 19.48 11.43
N ASN A 71 0.74 20.53 11.19
CA ASN A 71 1.81 20.95 12.09
C ASN A 71 1.32 22.12 12.93
N ILE A 72 1.48 22.01 14.25
CA ILE A 72 1.21 23.11 15.18
C ILE A 72 2.51 23.44 15.89
N TYR A 73 2.96 24.66 15.70
CA TYR A 73 4.16 25.17 16.35
C TYR A 73 3.74 26.22 17.37
N ILE A 74 4.18 26.04 18.62
CA ILE A 74 3.87 26.98 19.71
C ILE A 74 5.18 27.46 20.31
N SER A 75 5.37 28.78 20.35
CA SER A 75 6.48 29.37 21.10
C SER A 75 5.98 29.79 22.48
N THR A 76 6.72 29.42 23.51
CA THR A 76 6.45 29.85 24.88
C THR A 76 7.35 31.02 25.30
N ARG A 77 8.08 31.60 24.34
CA ARG A 77 8.92 32.76 24.60
C ARG A 77 8.07 33.98 24.85
N GLU A 78 8.43 34.74 25.87
CA GLU A 78 7.75 36.02 26.20
C GLU A 78 8.20 37.16 25.29
N GLU A 79 9.38 37.04 24.69
CA GLU A 79 9.91 38.05 23.79
C GLU A 79 9.30 37.94 22.40
N ARG A 80 9.11 39.06 21.74
CA ARG A 80 8.66 39.08 20.34
C ARG A 80 9.71 38.44 19.43
N GLU A 81 9.24 37.63 18.56
CA GLU A 81 10.05 37.14 17.46
C GLU A 81 10.14 38.23 16.39
N GLY A 82 11.28 38.32 15.70
CA GLY A 82 11.71 39.48 14.94
C GLY A 82 10.83 39.94 13.78
N MET A 83 9.73 39.27 13.49
CA MET A 83 8.85 39.65 12.41
C MET A 83 7.66 40.51 12.83
N TYR A 84 7.45 40.69 14.11
CA TYR A 84 6.34 41.51 14.65
C TYR A 84 6.74 42.37 15.81
#